data_9977b076577ae5a57b56eadad4245c39
#
_entry.id   9977b076577ae5a57b56eadad4245c39
#
_cell.length_a   1.000
_cell.length_b   1.000
_cell.length_c   1.000
_cell.angle_alpha   90.00
_cell.angle_beta   90.00
_cell.angle_gamma   90.00
#
_symmetry.space_group_name_H-M   'P 1'
#
loop_
_entity.id
_entity.type
_entity.pdbx_description
1 polymer ?
#
loop_
_entity_poly.entity_id
_entity_poly.type
_entity_poly.pdbx_seq_one_letter_code
_entity_poly.pdbx_strand_id
1 'polypeptide(L)'
;GWWRNLPTKDRMRPRRSRCRISGSGQDGTGTSGNVVNSDGTELTQTRKVLSTQDWHKKFADKFTDTVVSTDTSYTSPNLSIQISHHQYDSGTVDNTHGGSYAKYGSKISYVLADIYIGDITCFQTAFAQDTYGIGYTEKLTDMSARMKSILSVNGDSYSNNRHKNNGTIIRNGVIYRSQQSGEETCVLNWDGTMDIYDGVQLDEQKLIGRGAYQSWIFGPSLLDANGKANDKFWIWTYIRRSHPRTAIGYFEPGHYCLLLVDGRQQNSRGMFLDKMAKVFEDLGCKVAYNLDGGHCSFMEMNGKVVNDPYKPEHEIEDGIFITEGSL
;
A
#
# COMPACT_ATOMS: atom_id res chain seq x y z
N GLY A 1 -8.49 -15.29 -7.15
CA GLY A 1 -9.01 -16.65 -7.29
C GLY A 1 -8.69 -17.30 -8.63
N TRP A 2 -7.48 -17.11 -9.19
CA TRP A 2 -7.06 -17.74 -10.47
C TRP A 2 -5.91 -18.75 -10.30
N TRP A 3 -5.86 -19.47 -9.17
CA TRP A 3 -4.86 -20.51 -8.91
C TRP A 3 -5.51 -21.87 -8.72
N ARG A 4 -6.18 -22.40 -9.74
CA ARG A 4 -6.49 -23.85 -9.81
C ARG A 4 -6.16 -24.34 -11.21
N ASN A 5 -5.28 -25.33 -11.23
CA ASN A 5 -4.84 -26.23 -12.30
C ASN A 5 -3.43 -25.95 -12.84
N LEU A 6 -2.45 -26.28 -12.01
CA LEU A 6 -1.16 -26.77 -12.51
C LEU A 6 -0.79 -28.05 -11.72
N PRO A 7 -0.21 -29.05 -12.38
CA PRO A 7 0.06 -30.33 -11.74
C PRO A 7 1.17 -30.22 -10.71
N THR A 8 0.97 -30.94 -9.63
CA THR A 8 1.91 -31.11 -8.54
C THR A 8 3.25 -31.66 -9.02
N LYS A 9 4.29 -30.87 -8.96
CA LYS A 9 5.67 -31.35 -8.92
C LYS A 9 6.35 -30.78 -7.68
N ASP A 10 6.85 -31.68 -6.90
CA ASP A 10 7.74 -31.60 -5.76
C ASP A 10 7.92 -30.23 -5.08
N ARG A 11 7.28 -30.10 -3.92
CA ARG A 11 7.54 -29.04 -2.96
C ARG A 11 8.93 -29.23 -2.35
N MET A 12 9.95 -28.62 -2.92
CA MET A 12 11.14 -28.31 -2.13
C MET A 12 10.76 -27.22 -1.14
N ARG A 13 10.76 -27.55 0.14
CA ARG A 13 10.64 -26.56 1.23
C ARG A 13 11.88 -25.64 1.14
N PRO A 14 11.73 -24.33 1.00
CA PRO A 14 12.88 -23.43 1.08
C PRO A 14 13.41 -23.47 2.53
N ARG A 15 14.72 -23.58 2.66
CA ARG A 15 15.42 -23.44 3.94
C ARG A 15 15.16 -22.03 4.48
N ARG A 16 14.72 -21.93 5.73
CA ARG A 16 14.55 -20.68 6.45
C ARG A 16 15.88 -19.95 6.53
N SER A 17 16.07 -18.89 5.76
CA SER A 17 17.13 -17.91 5.98
C SER A 17 16.51 -16.67 6.60
N ARG A 18 16.87 -16.39 7.83
CA ARG A 18 16.51 -15.16 8.52
C ARG A 18 17.40 -14.03 7.98
N CYS A 19 16.81 -12.90 7.61
CA CYS A 19 17.52 -11.66 7.41
C CYS A 19 18.27 -11.32 8.72
N ARG A 20 19.60 -11.39 8.73
CA ARG A 20 20.39 -10.92 9.86
C ARG A 20 20.73 -9.44 9.64
N ILE A 21 20.16 -8.60 10.46
CA ILE A 21 20.69 -7.26 10.66
C ILE A 21 21.87 -7.43 11.62
N SER A 22 23.10 -7.32 11.13
CA SER A 22 24.27 -7.28 12.00
C SER A 22 24.48 -5.83 12.47
N GLY A 23 23.90 -5.49 13.61
CA GLY A 23 24.20 -4.27 14.33
C GLY A 23 25.24 -4.54 15.39
N SER A 24 26.47 -4.08 15.24
CA SER A 24 27.40 -3.89 16.34
C SER A 24 27.38 -2.40 16.69
N GLY A 25 26.90 -2.05 17.87
CA GLY A 25 26.97 -0.71 18.39
C GLY A 25 28.39 -0.31 18.76
N GLN A 26 28.76 0.91 18.42
CA GLN A 26 29.33 1.96 19.26
C GLN A 26 29.80 3.13 18.41
N ASP A 27 29.43 4.33 18.90
CA ASP A 27 29.98 5.65 18.63
C ASP A 27 29.91 6.27 17.24
N GLY A 28 29.00 7.21 17.11
CA GLY A 28 29.10 8.57 16.55
C GLY A 28 29.89 8.82 15.27
N THR A 29 29.67 8.06 14.19
CA THR A 29 29.79 8.47 12.79
C THR A 29 29.02 7.46 11.96
N GLY A 30 27.90 7.92 11.35
CA GLY A 30 26.96 7.01 10.69
C GLY A 30 27.58 6.26 9.50
N THR A 31 28.01 5.05 9.72
CA THR A 31 28.19 4.07 8.66
C THR A 31 26.86 3.35 8.47
N SER A 32 26.17 3.64 7.37
CA SER A 32 25.03 2.86 6.93
C SER A 32 25.46 1.41 6.77
N GLY A 33 24.93 0.50 7.59
CA GLY A 33 25.16 -0.92 7.43
C GLY A 33 24.67 -1.37 6.05
N ASN A 34 25.46 -2.19 5.35
CA ASN A 34 25.08 -2.75 4.06
C ASN A 34 23.86 -3.63 4.25
N VAL A 35 22.76 -3.33 3.53
CA VAL A 35 21.57 -4.19 3.46
C VAL A 35 21.81 -5.25 2.41
N VAL A 36 21.62 -6.50 2.78
CA VAL A 36 21.76 -7.64 1.86
C VAL A 36 20.45 -8.37 1.72
N ASN A 37 20.17 -8.85 0.51
CA ASN A 37 19.03 -9.72 0.21
C ASN A 37 19.25 -11.12 0.79
N SER A 38 18.21 -11.95 0.79
CA SER A 38 18.24 -13.33 1.29
C SER A 38 19.28 -14.23 0.60
N ASP A 39 19.69 -13.92 -0.63
CA ASP A 39 20.72 -14.60 -1.41
C ASP A 39 22.15 -14.05 -1.18
N GLY A 40 22.31 -13.05 -0.29
CA GLY A 40 23.58 -12.40 0.00
C GLY A 40 23.94 -11.25 -0.93
N THR A 41 23.09 -10.90 -1.90
CA THR A 41 23.29 -9.75 -2.79
C THR A 41 23.19 -8.46 -2.00
N GLU A 42 24.16 -7.57 -2.16
CA GLU A 42 24.14 -6.23 -1.58
C GLU A 42 23.08 -5.36 -2.28
N LEU A 43 22.23 -4.72 -1.51
CA LEU A 43 21.13 -3.87 -2.00
C LEU A 43 21.47 -2.38 -1.83
N THR A 44 21.01 -1.59 -2.79
CA THR A 44 21.21 -0.15 -2.80
C THR A 44 20.20 0.53 -1.89
N GLN A 45 20.68 1.43 -1.02
CA GLN A 45 19.85 2.31 -0.22
C GLN A 45 19.70 3.66 -0.89
N THR A 46 18.51 4.25 -0.78
CA THR A 46 18.26 5.61 -1.22
C THR A 46 18.76 6.62 -0.20
N ARG A 47 18.99 7.85 -0.66
CA ARG A 47 19.39 8.95 0.21
C ARG A 47 18.26 9.34 1.14
N LYS A 48 18.52 9.43 2.42
CA LYS A 48 17.54 9.82 3.44
C LYS A 48 17.39 11.34 3.51
N VAL A 49 16.64 11.90 2.57
CA VAL A 49 16.36 13.35 2.48
C VAL A 49 15.05 13.62 3.20
N LEU A 50 15.15 14.01 4.48
CA LEU A 50 13.98 14.28 5.32
C LEU A 50 13.35 15.63 5.02
N SER A 51 12.06 15.78 5.35
CA SER A 51 11.38 17.06 5.31
C SER A 51 12.03 18.05 6.27
N THR A 52 12.11 19.33 5.85
CA THR A 52 12.49 20.44 6.72
C THR A 52 11.31 20.98 7.54
N GLN A 53 10.09 20.54 7.24
CA GLN A 53 8.89 20.90 8.00
C GLN A 53 8.78 20.02 9.24
N ASP A 54 8.42 20.63 10.36
CA ASP A 54 8.04 19.92 11.58
C ASP A 54 6.55 19.54 11.51
N TRP A 55 6.25 18.28 11.22
CA TRP A 55 4.88 17.79 11.11
C TRP A 55 4.16 17.74 12.45
N HIS A 56 4.86 17.55 13.55
CA HIS A 56 4.26 17.65 14.90
C HIS A 56 3.70 19.03 15.14
N LYS A 57 4.41 20.07 14.67
CA LYS A 57 3.97 21.45 14.78
C LYS A 57 2.86 21.78 13.78
N LYS A 58 3.02 21.34 12.51
CA LYS A 58 2.06 21.58 11.44
C LYS A 58 0.69 20.97 11.73
N PHE A 59 0.67 19.76 12.29
CA PHE A 59 -0.52 18.98 12.60
C PHE A 59 -0.75 18.85 14.11
N ALA A 60 -0.34 19.84 14.91
CA ALA A 60 -0.40 19.78 16.36
C ALA A 60 -1.81 19.53 16.90
N ASP A 61 -2.85 19.98 16.18
CA ASP A 61 -4.25 19.76 16.51
C ASP A 61 -4.74 18.33 16.26
N LYS A 62 -3.94 17.50 15.59
CA LYS A 62 -4.28 16.10 15.28
C LYS A 62 -3.70 15.12 16.31
N PHE A 63 -2.56 15.45 16.89
CA PHE A 63 -1.87 14.58 17.85
C PHE A 63 -2.35 14.83 19.29
N THR A 64 -2.13 13.85 20.16
CA THR A 64 -2.46 13.91 21.58
C THR A 64 -1.23 13.59 22.43
N ASP A 65 -1.18 14.11 23.65
CA ASP A 65 -0.03 13.91 24.54
C ASP A 65 0.15 12.45 24.99
N THR A 66 -0.95 11.70 25.01
CA THR A 66 -0.98 10.26 25.34
C THR A 66 -1.75 9.50 24.27
N VAL A 67 -1.59 8.19 24.26
CA VAL A 67 -2.37 7.33 23.37
C VAL A 67 -3.85 7.38 23.75
N VAL A 68 -4.69 7.72 22.77
CA VAL A 68 -6.17 7.66 22.88
C VAL A 68 -6.67 6.77 21.73
N SER A 69 -7.26 5.64 22.08
CA SER A 69 -7.72 4.66 21.12
C SER A 69 -9.19 4.35 21.30
N THR A 70 -9.92 4.33 20.19
CA THR A 70 -11.33 3.90 20.11
C THR A 70 -11.46 2.85 19.00
N ASP A 71 -12.66 2.35 18.75
CA ASP A 71 -12.90 1.42 17.63
C ASP A 71 -12.63 2.03 16.24
N THR A 72 -12.68 3.36 16.13
CA THR A 72 -12.57 4.08 14.85
C THR A 72 -11.44 5.09 14.81
N SER A 73 -10.69 5.28 15.90
CA SER A 73 -9.63 6.27 15.96
C SER A 73 -8.47 5.83 16.83
N TYR A 74 -7.29 6.34 16.49
CA TYR A 74 -6.09 6.20 17.30
C TYR A 74 -5.29 7.50 17.21
N THR A 75 -5.02 8.12 18.33
CA THR A 75 -4.14 9.28 18.39
C THR A 75 -3.05 9.08 19.44
N SER A 76 -1.91 9.66 19.17
CA SER A 76 -0.72 9.62 20.03
C SER A 76 0.10 10.88 19.79
N PRO A 77 1.23 11.05 20.46
CA PRO A 77 2.14 12.15 20.12
C PRO A 77 2.65 12.13 18.68
N ASN A 78 2.62 10.99 18.01
CA ASN A 78 3.23 10.79 16.67
C ASN A 78 2.26 10.35 15.57
N LEU A 79 1.04 9.98 15.91
CA LEU A 79 0.04 9.49 14.99
C LEU A 79 -1.33 10.11 15.22
N SER A 80 -2.09 10.26 14.12
CA SER A 80 -3.53 10.45 14.14
C SER A 80 -4.15 9.61 13.03
N ILE A 81 -4.97 8.65 13.40
CA ILE A 81 -5.67 7.77 12.47
C ILE A 81 -7.15 7.83 12.80
N GLN A 82 -7.98 8.14 11.81
CA GLN A 82 -9.42 8.04 11.92
C GLN A 82 -9.98 7.24 10.76
N ILE A 83 -10.76 6.20 11.05
CA ILE A 83 -11.48 5.44 10.04
C ILE A 83 -12.94 5.86 10.01
N SER A 84 -13.52 5.87 8.82
CA SER A 84 -14.93 6.09 8.60
C SER A 84 -15.50 5.02 7.68
N HIS A 85 -16.71 4.53 8.00
CA HIS A 85 -17.44 3.56 7.21
C HIS A 85 -18.47 4.25 6.35
N HIS A 86 -18.50 3.91 5.08
CA HIS A 86 -19.40 4.49 4.09
C HIS A 86 -20.15 3.40 3.34
N GLN A 87 -21.44 3.61 3.12
CA GLN A 87 -22.27 2.78 2.27
C GLN A 87 -23.24 3.66 1.50
N TYR A 88 -23.40 3.37 0.23
CA TYR A 88 -24.40 4.03 -0.62
C TYR A 88 -24.93 3.08 -1.67
N ASP A 89 -26.10 3.41 -2.22
CA ASP A 89 -26.65 2.72 -3.38
C ASP A 89 -26.27 3.50 -4.64
N SER A 90 -25.55 2.85 -5.55
CA SER A 90 -25.14 3.47 -6.82
C SER A 90 -26.30 3.70 -7.78
N GLY A 91 -27.47 3.11 -7.51
CA GLY A 91 -28.65 3.18 -8.36
C GLY A 91 -28.55 2.38 -9.65
N THR A 92 -27.42 1.74 -9.90
CA THR A 92 -27.19 0.97 -11.14
C THR A 92 -26.62 -0.39 -10.84
N VAL A 93 -27.13 -1.39 -11.54
CA VAL A 93 -26.51 -2.70 -11.67
C VAL A 93 -25.75 -2.66 -12.99
N ASP A 94 -24.42 -2.69 -12.92
CA ASP A 94 -23.60 -2.62 -14.11
C ASP A 94 -23.60 -3.95 -14.86
N ASN A 95 -24.26 -3.97 -15.99
CA ASN A 95 -24.30 -5.11 -16.90
C ASN A 95 -23.26 -5.03 -18.03
N THR A 96 -22.50 -3.95 -18.14
CA THR A 96 -21.64 -3.67 -19.29
C THR A 96 -20.36 -4.52 -19.32
N HIS A 97 -20.03 -5.19 -18.23
CA HIS A 97 -18.77 -5.93 -18.07
C HIS A 97 -18.98 -7.45 -17.90
N GLY A 98 -20.12 -7.96 -18.27
CA GLY A 98 -20.41 -9.39 -18.33
C GLY A 98 -20.83 -10.06 -17.02
N GLY A 99 -21.93 -10.68 -17.10
CA GLY A 99 -22.70 -11.68 -16.34
C GLY A 99 -22.49 -11.86 -14.84
N SER A 100 -21.29 -11.99 -14.35
CA SER A 100 -21.08 -12.40 -12.96
C SER A 100 -21.12 -11.26 -11.92
N TYR A 101 -20.92 -10.03 -12.36
CA TYR A 101 -20.86 -8.86 -11.45
C TYR A 101 -22.26 -8.25 -11.21
N ALA A 102 -23.15 -8.35 -12.17
CA ALA A 102 -24.53 -7.90 -12.03
C ALA A 102 -25.28 -8.57 -10.87
N LYS A 103 -24.90 -9.78 -10.49
CA LYS A 103 -25.53 -10.54 -9.40
C LYS A 103 -25.35 -9.91 -8.01
N TYR A 104 -24.40 -8.98 -7.85
CA TYR A 104 -24.11 -8.39 -6.55
C TYR A 104 -24.92 -7.12 -6.26
N GLY A 105 -25.77 -6.66 -7.18
CA GLY A 105 -26.62 -5.50 -6.97
C GLY A 105 -25.88 -4.17 -7.13
N SER A 106 -26.39 -3.13 -6.46
CA SER A 106 -25.98 -1.74 -6.68
C SER A 106 -25.31 -1.07 -5.46
N LYS A 107 -25.30 -1.72 -4.30
CA LYS A 107 -24.70 -1.17 -3.09
C LYS A 107 -23.18 -1.20 -3.15
N ILE A 108 -22.56 -0.18 -2.58
CA ILE A 108 -21.11 -0.04 -2.44
C ILE A 108 -20.79 0.36 -1.00
N SER A 109 -19.88 -0.39 -0.38
CA SER A 109 -19.40 -0.14 0.98
C SER A 109 -17.89 0.02 0.97
N TYR A 110 -17.37 1.01 1.69
CA TYR A 110 -15.94 1.22 1.82
C TYR A 110 -15.56 1.80 3.17
N VAL A 111 -14.31 1.62 3.54
CA VAL A 111 -13.66 2.18 4.72
C VAL A 111 -12.59 3.16 4.24
N LEU A 112 -12.59 4.34 4.81
CA LEU A 112 -11.59 5.37 4.57
C LEU A 112 -10.81 5.60 5.87
N ALA A 113 -9.48 5.53 5.80
CA ALA A 113 -8.59 5.89 6.89
C ALA A 113 -7.90 7.21 6.57
N ASP A 114 -8.09 8.21 7.43
CA ASP A 114 -7.41 9.50 7.37
C ASP A 114 -6.23 9.50 8.34
N ILE A 115 -5.02 9.80 7.84
CA ILE A 115 -3.76 9.50 8.53
C ILE A 115 -2.87 10.74 8.55
N TYR A 116 -2.50 11.18 9.76
CA TYR A 116 -1.44 12.16 9.98
C TYR A 116 -0.29 11.49 10.72
N ILE A 117 0.93 11.71 10.27
CA ILE A 117 2.14 11.16 10.88
C ILE A 117 3.11 12.26 11.30
N GLY A 118 3.75 12.06 12.45
CA GLY A 118 4.73 13.01 12.99
C GLY A 118 6.10 12.89 12.34
N ASP A 119 6.43 11.71 11.84
CA ASP A 119 7.63 11.47 11.02
C ASP A 119 7.38 10.39 9.97
N ILE A 120 8.22 10.36 8.96
CA ILE A 120 8.01 9.45 7.80
C ILE A 120 8.14 7.98 8.17
N THR A 121 8.89 7.62 9.23
CA THR A 121 9.05 6.22 9.65
C THR A 121 7.78 5.61 10.23
N CYS A 122 6.76 6.43 10.52
CA CYS A 122 5.42 5.93 10.84
C CYS A 122 4.78 5.22 9.65
N PHE A 123 5.18 5.55 8.42
CA PHE A 123 4.71 4.92 7.20
C PHE A 123 5.70 3.84 6.77
N GLN A 124 5.41 2.59 7.06
CA GLN A 124 6.28 1.46 6.75
C GLN A 124 5.61 0.50 5.77
N THR A 125 6.44 -0.27 5.09
CA THR A 125 6.04 -1.43 4.30
C THR A 125 6.81 -2.65 4.77
N ALA A 126 6.32 -3.83 4.46
CA ALA A 126 7.03 -5.09 4.71
C ALA A 126 6.63 -6.12 3.68
N PHE A 127 7.58 -6.99 3.33
CA PHE A 127 7.30 -8.21 2.58
C PHE A 127 6.77 -9.30 3.50
N ALA A 128 5.94 -10.19 2.94
CA ALA A 128 5.58 -11.42 3.60
C ALA A 128 6.83 -12.18 4.06
N GLN A 129 6.83 -12.68 5.29
CA GLN A 129 7.96 -13.40 5.89
C GLN A 129 9.27 -12.60 5.91
N ASP A 130 9.19 -11.26 5.87
CA ASP A 130 10.34 -10.34 5.74
C ASP A 130 11.28 -10.68 4.58
N THR A 131 10.76 -11.29 3.52
CA THR A 131 11.56 -11.81 2.42
C THR A 131 11.04 -11.31 1.07
N TYR A 132 11.90 -10.63 0.32
CA TYR A 132 11.66 -10.32 -1.08
C TYR A 132 11.80 -11.58 -1.93
N GLY A 133 10.83 -11.85 -2.79
CA GLY A 133 10.90 -12.96 -3.74
C GLY A 133 9.54 -13.56 -4.10
N ILE A 134 9.58 -14.55 -4.99
CA ILE A 134 8.39 -15.24 -5.47
C ILE A 134 8.00 -16.35 -4.50
N GLY A 135 6.70 -16.45 -4.18
CA GLY A 135 6.14 -17.54 -3.39
C GLY A 135 6.14 -17.30 -1.88
N TYR A 136 6.61 -16.14 -1.42
CA TYR A 136 6.48 -15.74 -0.02
C TYR A 136 5.13 -15.06 0.19
N THR A 137 4.32 -15.63 1.06
CA THR A 137 3.00 -15.10 1.42
C THR A 137 2.78 -15.18 2.92
N GLU A 138 1.96 -14.30 3.45
CA GLU A 138 1.64 -14.23 4.87
C GLU A 138 0.29 -13.52 5.04
N LYS A 139 -0.47 -13.85 6.09
CA LYS A 139 -1.68 -13.09 6.41
C LYS A 139 -1.32 -11.67 6.85
N LEU A 140 -2.10 -10.69 6.40
CA LEU A 140 -1.94 -9.29 6.84
C LEU A 140 -1.99 -9.16 8.36
N THR A 141 -2.91 -9.88 9.02
CA THR A 141 -3.06 -9.87 10.47
C THR A 141 -1.81 -10.36 11.21
N ASP A 142 -1.13 -11.37 10.67
CA ASP A 142 0.14 -11.85 11.22
C ASP A 142 1.28 -10.86 10.99
N MET A 143 1.34 -10.26 9.79
CA MET A 143 2.32 -9.21 9.47
C MET A 143 2.11 -7.99 10.37
N SER A 144 0.87 -7.57 10.55
CA SER A 144 0.50 -6.43 11.39
C SER A 144 0.96 -6.62 12.84
N ALA A 145 0.74 -7.82 13.39
CA ALA A 145 1.16 -8.15 14.75
C ALA A 145 2.68 -8.05 14.94
N ARG A 146 3.47 -8.63 14.02
CA ARG A 146 4.94 -8.57 14.12
C ARG A 146 5.52 -7.20 13.82
N MET A 147 4.85 -6.39 12.98
CA MET A 147 5.22 -5.00 12.71
C MET A 147 4.77 -4.04 13.81
N LYS A 148 3.94 -4.49 14.74
CA LYS A 148 3.31 -3.66 15.78
C LYS A 148 2.58 -2.47 15.18
N SER A 149 1.90 -2.68 14.06
CA SER A 149 1.18 -1.63 13.36
C SER A 149 -0.17 -1.34 14.02
N ILE A 150 -0.58 -0.08 13.93
CA ILE A 150 -1.91 0.37 14.38
C ILE A 150 -2.93 0.18 13.26
N LEU A 151 -2.54 0.50 12.03
CA LEU A 151 -3.36 0.37 10.82
C LEU A 151 -2.55 -0.34 9.74
N SER A 152 -3.16 -1.29 9.06
CA SER A 152 -2.49 -2.04 8.00
C SER A 152 -3.45 -2.32 6.85
N VAL A 153 -2.90 -2.35 5.63
CA VAL A 153 -3.58 -2.80 4.42
C VAL A 153 -2.62 -3.64 3.58
N ASN A 154 -3.17 -4.46 2.67
CA ASN A 154 -2.38 -5.09 1.61
C ASN A 154 -1.76 -4.02 0.70
N GLY A 155 -0.67 -4.37 0.04
CA GLY A 155 0.06 -3.46 -0.85
C GLY A 155 0.04 -3.89 -2.32
N ASP A 156 1.23 -4.03 -2.87
CA ASP A 156 1.46 -4.51 -4.24
C ASP A 156 1.36 -6.03 -4.34
N SER A 157 1.12 -6.51 -5.54
CA SER A 157 1.31 -7.90 -5.91
C SER A 157 2.52 -7.98 -6.86
N TYR A 158 3.70 -7.70 -6.32
CA TYR A 158 4.91 -7.43 -7.09
C TYR A 158 5.52 -8.66 -7.76
N SER A 159 5.12 -9.86 -7.36
CA SER A 159 5.61 -11.13 -7.91
C SER A 159 4.56 -11.91 -8.69
N ASN A 160 3.37 -11.34 -8.93
CA ASN A 160 2.35 -11.98 -9.76
C ASN A 160 2.75 -11.98 -11.25
N ASN A 161 1.98 -12.68 -12.08
CA ASN A 161 2.28 -12.83 -13.51
C ASN A 161 2.44 -11.52 -14.27
N ARG A 162 1.73 -10.45 -13.85
CA ARG A 162 1.81 -9.12 -14.48
C ARG A 162 3.08 -8.37 -14.11
N HIS A 163 3.56 -8.55 -12.88
CA HIS A 163 4.66 -7.77 -12.30
C HIS A 163 5.92 -8.57 -12.01
N LYS A 164 5.92 -9.84 -12.26
CA LYS A 164 6.96 -10.81 -11.89
C LYS A 164 8.39 -10.35 -12.20
N ASN A 165 8.59 -9.69 -13.34
CA ASN A 165 9.91 -9.32 -13.85
C ASN A 165 9.98 -7.85 -14.26
N ASN A 166 9.11 -6.99 -13.76
CA ASN A 166 9.09 -5.58 -14.13
C ASN A 166 8.89 -4.67 -12.92
N GLY A 167 9.05 -3.38 -13.15
CA GLY A 167 8.79 -2.34 -12.16
C GLY A 167 9.93 -2.09 -11.19
N THR A 168 9.75 -1.05 -10.41
CA THR A 168 10.68 -0.61 -9.38
C THR A 168 10.10 -0.89 -8.01
N ILE A 169 10.79 -1.71 -7.23
CA ILE A 169 10.40 -2.12 -5.89
C ILE A 169 11.34 -1.49 -4.88
N ILE A 170 10.84 -0.51 -4.15
CA ILE A 170 11.54 0.15 -3.05
C ILE A 170 10.71 -0.06 -1.79
N ARG A 171 11.35 -0.55 -0.73
CA ARG A 171 10.73 -0.74 0.57
C ARG A 171 11.64 -0.16 1.64
N ASN A 172 11.11 0.79 2.41
CA ASN A 172 11.81 1.46 3.51
C ASN A 172 13.19 2.03 3.09
N GLY A 173 13.26 2.60 1.89
CA GLY A 173 14.47 3.22 1.35
C GLY A 173 15.48 2.24 0.75
N VAL A 174 15.11 0.98 0.56
CA VAL A 174 15.96 -0.05 -0.06
C VAL A 174 15.40 -0.46 -1.41
N ILE A 175 16.23 -0.45 -2.46
CA ILE A 175 15.87 -0.85 -3.82
C ILE A 175 16.08 -2.35 -3.97
N TYR A 176 14.98 -3.09 -4.15
CA TYR A 176 15.00 -4.55 -4.36
C TYR A 176 14.96 -4.93 -5.84
N ARG A 177 14.36 -4.09 -6.67
CA ARG A 177 14.25 -4.29 -8.11
C ARG A 177 14.11 -2.95 -8.81
N SER A 178 14.72 -2.81 -9.98
CA SER A 178 14.55 -1.67 -10.87
C SER A 178 14.56 -2.17 -12.30
N GLN A 179 13.39 -2.45 -12.84
CA GLN A 179 13.18 -2.99 -14.18
C GLN A 179 12.16 -2.12 -14.93
N GLN A 180 12.26 -2.13 -16.25
CA GLN A 180 11.30 -1.44 -17.10
C GLN A 180 9.88 -1.96 -16.86
N SER A 181 8.90 -1.03 -16.83
CA SER A 181 7.49 -1.36 -16.73
C SER A 181 6.68 -0.49 -17.66
N GLY A 182 5.59 -1.04 -18.21
CA GLY A 182 4.57 -0.27 -18.94
C GLY A 182 3.53 0.38 -18.01
N GLU A 183 3.63 0.15 -16.70
CA GLU A 183 2.68 0.65 -15.70
C GLU A 183 3.22 1.93 -15.04
N GLU A 184 2.30 2.77 -14.57
CA GLU A 184 2.66 3.91 -13.73
C GLU A 184 3.22 3.42 -12.39
N THR A 185 4.24 4.12 -11.88
CA THR A 185 4.83 3.84 -10.57
C THR A 185 4.55 4.97 -9.60
N CYS A 186 4.04 4.63 -8.42
CA CYS A 186 3.85 5.57 -7.32
C CYS A 186 5.06 5.51 -6.38
N VAL A 187 5.62 6.65 -6.03
CA VAL A 187 6.77 6.74 -5.12
C VAL A 187 6.47 7.70 -3.99
N LEU A 188 6.56 7.21 -2.76
CA LEU A 188 6.60 8.02 -1.54
C LEU A 188 8.07 8.30 -1.19
N ASN A 189 8.43 9.56 -1.06
CA ASN A 189 9.79 9.98 -0.73
C ASN A 189 10.02 10.11 0.78
N TRP A 190 11.27 10.08 1.21
CA TRP A 190 11.65 10.30 2.60
C TRP A 190 11.17 11.65 3.16
N ASP A 191 11.04 12.67 2.32
CA ASP A 191 10.50 13.98 2.71
C ASP A 191 8.98 14.05 2.82
N GLY A 192 8.30 12.93 2.58
CA GLY A 192 6.85 12.81 2.67
C GLY A 192 6.06 13.15 1.42
N THR A 193 6.71 13.63 0.36
CA THR A 193 6.06 13.89 -0.94
C THR A 193 5.78 12.59 -1.69
N MET A 194 4.77 12.60 -2.53
CA MET A 194 4.40 11.47 -3.37
C MET A 194 4.37 11.86 -4.84
N ASP A 195 5.07 11.09 -5.66
CA ASP A 195 5.20 11.30 -7.10
C ASP A 195 4.65 10.12 -7.89
N ILE A 196 4.10 10.40 -9.07
CA ILE A 196 3.72 9.40 -10.07
C ILE A 196 4.69 9.50 -11.24
N TYR A 197 5.27 8.37 -11.62
CA TYR A 197 6.13 8.24 -12.79
C TYR A 197 5.42 7.41 -13.86
N ASP A 198 5.48 7.89 -15.09
CA ASP A 198 4.92 7.18 -16.24
C ASP A 198 5.71 5.89 -16.55
N GLY A 199 5.06 4.97 -17.28
CA GLY A 199 5.51 3.62 -17.54
C GLY A 199 6.76 3.50 -18.41
N VAL A 200 7.91 3.84 -17.83
CA VAL A 200 9.25 3.66 -18.39
C VAL A 200 10.16 3.11 -17.32
N GLN A 201 11.35 2.69 -17.71
CA GLN A 201 12.37 2.38 -16.71
C GLN A 201 12.72 3.67 -15.95
N LEU A 202 12.54 3.62 -14.63
CA LEU A 202 12.89 4.75 -13.78
C LEU A 202 14.40 4.87 -13.66
N ASP A 203 14.89 6.10 -13.68
CA ASP A 203 16.30 6.38 -13.43
C ASP A 203 16.62 6.14 -11.95
N GLU A 204 17.29 5.03 -11.67
CA GLU A 204 17.63 4.61 -10.31
C GLU A 204 18.47 5.67 -9.58
N GLN A 205 19.40 6.32 -10.27
CA GLN A 205 20.24 7.36 -9.67
C GLN A 205 19.41 8.58 -9.26
N LYS A 206 18.42 8.95 -10.05
CA LYS A 206 17.48 10.02 -9.67
C LYS A 206 16.63 9.64 -8.46
N LEU A 207 16.15 8.40 -8.40
CA LEU A 207 15.38 7.90 -7.26
C LEU A 207 16.22 7.90 -5.97
N ILE A 208 17.49 7.47 -6.05
CA ILE A 208 18.42 7.49 -4.94
C ILE A 208 18.63 8.94 -4.45
N GLY A 209 18.97 9.85 -5.36
CA GLY A 209 19.25 11.25 -5.04
C GLY A 209 18.01 12.02 -4.55
N ARG A 210 16.84 11.73 -5.12
CA ARG A 210 15.56 12.31 -4.70
C ARG A 210 15.13 11.82 -3.31
N GLY A 211 15.63 10.67 -2.88
CA GLY A 211 15.29 10.07 -1.60
C GLY A 211 13.97 9.29 -1.64
N ALA A 212 13.81 8.40 -2.62
CA ALA A 212 12.66 7.50 -2.66
C ALA A 212 12.64 6.59 -1.43
N TYR A 213 11.49 6.48 -0.79
CA TYR A 213 11.30 5.70 0.44
C TYR A 213 10.50 4.43 0.20
N GLN A 214 9.35 4.54 -0.46
CA GLN A 214 8.48 3.43 -0.83
C GLN A 214 8.09 3.57 -2.30
N SER A 215 7.84 2.45 -2.98
CA SER A 215 7.26 2.46 -4.33
C SER A 215 6.21 1.39 -4.51
N TRP A 216 5.26 1.64 -5.40
CA TRP A 216 4.21 0.69 -5.77
C TRP A 216 4.04 0.68 -7.27
N ILE A 217 3.82 -0.52 -7.81
CA ILE A 217 3.78 -0.77 -9.26
C ILE A 217 2.44 -1.33 -9.75
N PHE A 218 1.49 -1.57 -8.84
CA PHE A 218 0.23 -2.21 -9.23
C PHE A 218 -0.56 -1.33 -10.20
N GLY A 219 -0.86 -0.11 -9.81
CA GLY A 219 -1.55 0.88 -10.63
C GLY A 219 -2.99 0.57 -10.99
N PRO A 220 -3.60 1.49 -11.73
CA PRO A 220 -3.04 2.75 -12.22
C PRO A 220 -3.11 3.91 -11.21
N SER A 221 -2.50 5.05 -11.58
CA SER A 221 -2.79 6.33 -10.93
C SER A 221 -4.24 6.73 -11.17
N LEU A 222 -4.88 7.30 -10.16
CA LEU A 222 -6.31 7.63 -10.20
C LEU A 222 -6.58 9.11 -10.49
N LEU A 223 -5.61 9.98 -10.22
CA LEU A 223 -5.72 11.42 -10.44
C LEU A 223 -4.68 11.89 -11.46
N ASP A 224 -5.03 12.95 -12.19
CA ASP A 224 -4.09 13.64 -13.07
C ASP A 224 -3.16 14.58 -12.28
N ALA A 225 -2.26 15.28 -12.97
CA ALA A 225 -1.31 16.20 -12.37
C ALA A 225 -1.95 17.39 -11.63
N ASN A 226 -3.23 17.65 -11.89
CA ASN A 226 -4.01 18.72 -11.26
C ASN A 226 -4.92 18.21 -10.13
N GLY A 227 -4.81 16.95 -9.74
CA GLY A 227 -5.65 16.34 -8.72
C GLY A 227 -7.07 16.04 -9.20
N LYS A 228 -7.31 16.00 -10.50
CA LYS A 228 -8.61 15.66 -11.09
C LYS A 228 -8.70 14.16 -11.36
N ALA A 229 -9.89 13.59 -11.12
CA ALA A 229 -10.15 12.19 -11.35
C ALA A 229 -9.94 11.80 -12.83
N ASN A 230 -9.15 10.78 -13.06
CA ASN A 230 -9.06 10.13 -14.35
C ASN A 230 -10.37 9.34 -14.63
N ASP A 231 -10.78 9.31 -15.86
CA ASP A 231 -11.95 8.54 -16.34
C ASP A 231 -11.56 7.45 -17.34
N LYS A 232 -10.33 7.48 -17.83
CA LYS A 232 -9.78 6.50 -18.76
C LYS A 232 -8.49 5.91 -18.18
N PHE A 233 -8.44 4.57 -18.19
CA PHE A 233 -7.33 3.83 -17.60
C PHE A 233 -6.78 2.81 -18.61
N TRP A 234 -5.50 2.95 -18.94
CA TRP A 234 -4.78 2.05 -19.84
C TRP A 234 -4.26 0.84 -19.06
N ILE A 235 -5.17 -0.03 -18.68
CA ILE A 235 -4.88 -1.23 -17.89
C ILE A 235 -5.78 -2.37 -18.35
N TRP A 236 -5.47 -3.60 -17.96
CA TRP A 236 -6.28 -4.77 -18.28
C TRP A 236 -7.76 -4.55 -17.96
N THR A 237 -8.62 -4.96 -18.89
CA THR A 237 -10.08 -4.84 -18.74
C THR A 237 -10.59 -5.43 -17.42
N TYR A 238 -10.01 -6.56 -16.99
CA TYR A 238 -10.36 -7.18 -15.72
C TYR A 238 -10.15 -6.21 -14.53
N ILE A 239 -9.03 -5.50 -14.49
CA ILE A 239 -8.71 -4.55 -13.41
C ILE A 239 -9.67 -3.35 -13.41
N ARG A 240 -10.17 -2.94 -14.57
CA ARG A 240 -11.13 -1.84 -14.68
C ARG A 240 -12.52 -2.16 -14.15
N ARG A 241 -12.84 -3.43 -13.97
CA ARG A 241 -14.16 -3.87 -13.49
C ARG A 241 -14.40 -3.54 -12.03
N SER A 242 -15.64 -3.74 -11.57
CA SER A 242 -16.01 -3.59 -10.16
C SER A 242 -15.40 -4.70 -9.31
N HIS A 243 -14.55 -4.36 -8.38
CA HIS A 243 -13.84 -5.28 -7.49
C HIS A 243 -13.75 -4.72 -6.07
N PRO A 244 -13.45 -5.55 -5.06
CA PRO A 244 -12.80 -5.07 -3.85
C PRO A 244 -11.53 -4.31 -4.22
N ARG A 245 -11.26 -3.19 -3.54
CA ARG A 245 -10.16 -2.28 -3.86
C ARG A 245 -9.36 -1.90 -2.63
N THR A 246 -8.08 -1.67 -2.84
CA THR A 246 -7.20 -1.01 -1.90
C THR A 246 -6.47 0.11 -2.64
N ALA A 247 -6.45 1.30 -2.08
CA ALA A 247 -5.80 2.45 -2.71
C ALA A 247 -5.23 3.41 -1.67
N ILE A 248 -4.21 4.16 -2.08
CA ILE A 248 -3.56 5.19 -1.28
C ILE A 248 -3.82 6.57 -1.87
N GLY A 249 -4.08 7.55 -1.00
CA GLY A 249 -4.18 8.96 -1.35
C GLY A 249 -3.16 9.81 -0.60
N TYR A 250 -2.74 10.89 -1.23
CA TYR A 250 -1.78 11.84 -0.72
C TYR A 250 -2.33 13.25 -0.80
N PHE A 251 -2.29 13.97 0.31
CA PHE A 251 -2.71 15.38 0.39
C PHE A 251 -1.50 16.31 0.37
N GLU A 252 -0.59 16.09 1.29
CA GLU A 252 0.65 16.85 1.50
C GLU A 252 1.60 16.03 2.37
N PRO A 253 2.88 16.42 2.50
CA PRO A 253 3.80 15.69 3.36
C PRO A 253 3.28 15.53 4.78
N GLY A 254 3.18 14.28 5.24
CA GLY A 254 2.68 13.92 6.55
C GLY A 254 1.15 13.64 6.62
N HIS A 255 0.41 13.88 5.56
CA HIS A 255 -1.04 13.61 5.50
C HIS A 255 -1.40 12.71 4.31
N TYR A 256 -1.93 11.54 4.63
CA TYR A 256 -2.28 10.47 3.68
C TYR A 256 -3.64 9.88 4.00
N CYS A 257 -4.20 9.12 3.07
CA CYS A 257 -5.35 8.29 3.34
C CYS A 257 -5.22 6.91 2.69
N LEU A 258 -5.91 5.94 3.26
CA LEU A 258 -6.05 4.60 2.69
C LEU A 258 -7.53 4.33 2.49
N LEU A 259 -7.88 3.84 1.31
CA LEU A 259 -9.23 3.45 0.95
C LEU A 259 -9.29 1.95 0.78
N LEU A 260 -10.27 1.31 1.41
CA LEU A 260 -10.57 -0.10 1.22
C LEU A 260 -12.03 -0.29 0.85
N VAL A 261 -12.29 -0.78 -0.35
CA VAL A 261 -13.63 -1.02 -0.87
C VAL A 261 -13.95 -2.49 -0.79
N ASP A 262 -15.03 -2.84 -0.10
CA ASP A 262 -15.57 -4.19 -0.12
C ASP A 262 -16.19 -4.50 -1.49
N GLY A 263 -16.27 -5.77 -1.82
CA GLY A 263 -16.84 -6.16 -3.12
C GLY A 263 -17.25 -7.62 -3.19
N ARG A 264 -17.82 -7.98 -4.33
CA ARG A 264 -18.25 -9.35 -4.68
C ARG A 264 -19.27 -9.93 -3.71
N GLN A 265 -20.16 -9.08 -3.19
CA GLN A 265 -21.21 -9.46 -2.24
C GLN A 265 -22.38 -8.47 -2.33
N GLN A 266 -23.55 -8.86 -1.77
CA GLN A 266 -24.77 -8.06 -1.85
C GLN A 266 -24.67 -6.69 -1.15
N ASN A 267 -23.92 -6.60 -0.07
CA ASN A 267 -23.69 -5.35 0.65
C ASN A 267 -22.69 -4.41 -0.05
N SER A 268 -21.89 -4.95 -0.95
CA SER A 268 -20.95 -4.16 -1.73
C SER A 268 -20.51 -4.94 -2.96
N ARG A 269 -20.81 -4.43 -4.13
CA ARG A 269 -20.33 -5.02 -5.40
C ARG A 269 -18.85 -4.71 -5.67
N GLY A 270 -18.30 -3.68 -5.07
CA GLY A 270 -17.00 -3.12 -5.37
C GLY A 270 -17.10 -1.82 -6.16
N MET A 271 -15.94 -1.21 -6.45
CA MET A 271 -15.86 0.03 -7.22
C MET A 271 -15.15 -0.17 -8.55
N PHE A 272 -15.63 0.54 -9.58
CA PHE A 272 -14.87 0.85 -10.78
C PHE A 272 -13.76 1.86 -10.46
N LEU A 273 -12.69 1.85 -11.23
CA LEU A 273 -11.55 2.77 -11.02
C LEU A 273 -11.95 4.24 -11.12
N ASP A 274 -12.82 4.60 -12.05
CA ASP A 274 -13.29 5.98 -12.21
C ASP A 274 -14.07 6.48 -10.99
N LYS A 275 -14.88 5.62 -10.38
CA LYS A 275 -15.63 5.94 -9.15
C LYS A 275 -14.68 6.11 -7.96
N MET A 276 -13.67 5.26 -7.86
CA MET A 276 -12.65 5.36 -6.82
C MET A 276 -11.82 6.64 -7.00
N ALA A 277 -11.45 6.97 -8.23
CA ALA A 277 -10.76 8.22 -8.56
C ALA A 277 -11.56 9.44 -8.09
N LYS A 278 -12.87 9.43 -8.28
CA LYS A 278 -13.76 10.53 -7.85
C LYS A 278 -13.79 10.69 -6.33
N VAL A 279 -13.74 9.60 -5.58
CA VAL A 279 -13.63 9.66 -4.10
C VAL A 279 -12.39 10.47 -3.70
N PHE A 280 -11.25 10.18 -4.27
CA PHE A 280 -10.00 10.90 -3.96
C PHE A 280 -9.99 12.34 -4.43
N GLU A 281 -10.57 12.63 -5.60
CA GLU A 281 -10.76 14.01 -6.06
C GLU A 281 -11.60 14.81 -5.07
N ASP A 282 -12.74 14.26 -4.64
CA ASP A 282 -13.66 14.92 -3.70
C ASP A 282 -13.03 15.13 -2.31
N LEU A 283 -12.11 14.26 -1.90
CA LEU A 283 -11.32 14.43 -0.68
C LEU A 283 -10.27 15.56 -0.80
N GLY A 284 -9.92 15.97 -2.00
CA GLY A 284 -8.87 16.97 -2.24
C GLY A 284 -7.46 16.41 -2.31
N CYS A 285 -7.30 15.11 -2.55
CA CYS A 285 -5.98 14.50 -2.75
C CYS A 285 -5.28 15.09 -3.98
N LYS A 286 -3.96 15.21 -3.91
CA LYS A 286 -3.10 15.58 -5.04
C LYS A 286 -2.68 14.36 -5.87
N VAL A 287 -2.50 13.23 -5.21
CA VAL A 287 -2.13 11.94 -5.80
C VAL A 287 -3.02 10.87 -5.21
N ALA A 288 -3.44 9.92 -6.02
CA ALA A 288 -4.10 8.71 -5.58
C ALA A 288 -3.69 7.55 -6.49
N TYR A 289 -3.52 6.37 -5.90
CA TYR A 289 -2.94 5.23 -6.60
C TYR A 289 -3.60 3.92 -6.19
N ASN A 290 -3.99 3.11 -7.19
CA ASN A 290 -4.61 1.82 -6.98
C ASN A 290 -3.56 0.76 -6.65
N LEU A 291 -3.84 -0.04 -5.62
CA LEU A 291 -3.03 -1.18 -5.18
C LEU A 291 -3.71 -2.50 -5.53
N ASP A 292 -3.12 -3.62 -5.09
CA ASP A 292 -3.75 -4.93 -5.27
C ASP A 292 -5.12 -4.97 -4.59
N GLY A 293 -6.03 -5.68 -5.20
CA GLY A 293 -7.43 -5.74 -4.78
C GLY A 293 -7.99 -7.16 -4.76
N GLY A 294 -9.30 -7.27 -4.93
CA GLY A 294 -9.98 -8.56 -4.92
C GLY A 294 -9.93 -9.22 -3.55
N HIS A 295 -9.58 -10.50 -3.53
CA HIS A 295 -9.50 -11.26 -2.26
C HIS A 295 -8.37 -10.78 -1.32
N CYS A 296 -7.41 -9.99 -1.82
CA CYS A 296 -6.34 -9.45 -1.00
C CYS A 296 -6.73 -8.20 -0.19
N SER A 297 -7.88 -7.58 -0.48
CA SER A 297 -8.31 -6.32 0.14
C SER A 297 -8.78 -6.52 1.57
N PHE A 298 -7.89 -6.23 2.50
CA PHE A 298 -8.14 -6.23 3.95
C PHE A 298 -7.55 -4.97 4.58
N MET A 299 -8.27 -4.39 5.51
CA MET A 299 -7.79 -3.33 6.40
C MET A 299 -7.90 -3.80 7.84
N GLU A 300 -6.81 -3.70 8.57
CA GLU A 300 -6.76 -4.01 10.00
C GLU A 300 -6.45 -2.77 10.80
N MET A 301 -7.16 -2.56 11.89
CA MET A 301 -6.89 -1.52 12.86
C MET A 301 -6.96 -2.09 14.28
N ASN A 302 -5.94 -1.83 15.10
CA ASN A 302 -5.85 -2.31 16.47
C ASN A 302 -6.09 -3.82 16.60
N GLY A 303 -5.55 -4.63 15.69
CA GLY A 303 -5.67 -6.08 15.70
C GLY A 303 -6.99 -6.63 15.14
N LYS A 304 -7.86 -5.79 14.58
CA LYS A 304 -9.16 -6.20 14.04
C LYS A 304 -9.29 -5.82 12.56
N VAL A 305 -9.77 -6.74 11.74
CA VAL A 305 -10.19 -6.44 10.36
C VAL A 305 -11.42 -5.54 10.43
N VAL A 306 -11.35 -4.36 9.80
CA VAL A 306 -12.39 -3.32 9.90
C VAL A 306 -13.29 -3.24 8.67
N ASN A 307 -12.93 -3.88 7.57
CA ASN A 307 -13.80 -4.04 6.41
C ASN A 307 -14.59 -5.36 6.49
N ASP A 308 -15.53 -5.55 5.58
CA ASP A 308 -16.35 -6.76 5.47
C ASP A 308 -15.96 -7.56 4.21
N PRO A 309 -14.92 -8.40 4.28
CA PRO A 309 -14.45 -9.17 3.13
C PRO A 309 -15.46 -10.26 2.73
N TYR A 310 -15.55 -10.55 1.43
CA TYR A 310 -16.48 -11.58 0.92
C TYR A 310 -16.03 -13.02 1.17
N LYS A 311 -14.78 -13.22 1.58
CA LYS A 311 -14.17 -14.51 1.95
C LYS A 311 -13.23 -14.33 3.13
N PRO A 312 -12.87 -15.41 3.84
CA PRO A 312 -11.83 -15.37 4.87
C PRO A 312 -10.52 -14.81 4.33
N GLU A 313 -9.68 -14.29 5.24
CA GLU A 313 -8.42 -13.65 4.90
C GLU A 313 -7.54 -14.51 4.00
N HIS A 314 -7.05 -13.88 2.94
CA HIS A 314 -6.11 -14.45 1.98
C HIS A 314 -4.69 -13.97 2.29
N GLU A 315 -3.71 -14.86 2.17
CA GLU A 315 -2.31 -14.47 2.31
C GLU A 315 -1.88 -13.52 1.18
N ILE A 316 -1.03 -12.56 1.51
CA ILE A 316 -0.54 -11.50 0.64
C ILE A 316 0.98 -11.50 0.54
N GLU A 317 1.53 -10.79 -0.43
CA GLU A 317 2.98 -10.70 -0.67
C GLU A 317 3.65 -9.58 0.11
N ASP A 318 2.97 -8.45 0.27
CA ASP A 318 3.44 -7.30 1.02
C ASP A 318 2.27 -6.42 1.50
N GLY A 319 2.57 -5.49 2.39
CA GLY A 319 1.57 -4.59 2.92
C GLY A 319 2.14 -3.23 3.33
N ILE A 320 1.20 -2.34 3.69
CA ILE A 320 1.46 -1.03 4.27
C ILE A 320 1.11 -1.08 5.75
N PHE A 321 2.01 -0.58 6.58
CA PHE A 321 1.92 -0.65 8.04
C PHE A 321 2.17 0.73 8.65
N ILE A 322 1.12 1.30 9.25
CA ILE A 322 1.22 2.57 9.98
C ILE A 322 1.53 2.26 11.44
N THR A 323 2.68 2.73 11.88
CA THR A 323 3.25 2.43 13.20
C THR A 323 3.59 3.70 13.96
N GLU A 324 4.03 3.56 15.21
CA GLU A 324 4.54 4.70 16.01
C GLU A 324 5.89 5.24 15.51
N GLY A 325 6.47 4.60 14.49
CA GLY A 325 7.74 5.04 13.92
C GLY A 325 8.96 4.50 14.66
N SER A 326 10.13 4.89 14.18
CA SER A 326 11.43 4.42 14.67
C SER A 326 12.49 5.53 14.79
N LEU A 327 12.11 6.82 14.63
CA LEU A 327 12.97 7.97 14.82
C LEU A 327 12.84 8.57 16.22
#